data_06dc45afdc9e6dde96caeefc5a87eddd
#
_entry.id   06dc45afdc9e6dde96caeefc5a87eddd
#
_cell.length_a   1.000
_cell.length_b   1.000
_cell.length_c   1.000
_cell.angle_alpha   90.00
_cell.angle_beta   90.00
_cell.angle_gamma   90.00
#
_symmetry.space_group_name_H-M   'P 1'
#
loop_
_entity.id
_entity.type
_entity.pdbx_description
1 polymer ?
#
loop_
_entity_poly.entity_id
_entity_poly.type
_entity_poly.pdbx_seq_one_letter_code
_entity_poly.pdbx_strand_id
1 'polypeptide(L)'
;MAKVIKSDLLNIKKEYGVERRTVIEDGEAAVFEEKKIPEMEVMFIMDRFGYARTIDMAAFERNKDAVFNENKYVIPVMNTDKICIFTDTGDMHQLKIKDLPFTKFRDKGTPIDNLCNYDSSKEIIVYITPFERLKNQKMLFVTRQGMMKLVDSEEFQVAKRTVACTKLADDDKLIGMYSTDARVEIYSKFSLDGEIKEEEVVESNQNVIVQTENGVFLKFPLTDIPMKKK
;
A
#
# COMPACT_ATOMS: atom_id res chain seq x y z
N MET A 1 32.51 36.74 -35.56
CA MET A 1 31.48 37.00 -34.52
C MET A 1 31.95 36.70 -33.09
N ALA A 2 32.38 35.48 -32.69
CA ALA A 2 32.77 35.17 -31.32
C ALA A 2 33.86 36.08 -30.70
N LYS A 3 34.87 36.49 -31.46
CA LYS A 3 35.93 37.40 -30.97
C LYS A 3 35.42 38.81 -30.65
N VAL A 4 34.47 39.32 -31.45
CA VAL A 4 33.84 40.64 -31.22
C VAL A 4 32.99 40.61 -29.96
N ILE A 5 32.14 39.60 -29.82
CA ILE A 5 31.29 39.42 -28.63
C ILE A 5 32.14 39.29 -27.35
N LYS A 6 33.24 38.54 -27.43
CA LYS A 6 34.14 38.40 -26.26
C LYS A 6 34.80 39.73 -25.90
N SER A 7 35.20 40.52 -26.90
CA SER A 7 35.78 41.87 -26.69
C SER A 7 34.77 42.81 -26.03
N ASP A 8 33.54 42.84 -26.53
CA ASP A 8 32.47 43.67 -26.00
C ASP A 8 32.08 43.30 -24.56
N LEU A 9 32.00 41.98 -24.26
CA LEU A 9 31.73 41.49 -22.89
C LEU A 9 32.88 41.87 -21.92
N LEU A 10 34.15 41.85 -22.39
CA LEU A 10 35.29 42.28 -21.58
C LEU A 10 35.27 43.78 -21.31
N ASN A 11 34.86 44.61 -22.30
CA ASN A 11 34.70 46.02 -22.11
C ASN A 11 33.57 46.35 -21.13
N ILE A 12 32.41 45.72 -21.25
CA ILE A 12 31.28 45.85 -20.32
C ILE A 12 31.72 45.43 -18.89
N LYS A 13 32.45 44.32 -18.77
CA LYS A 13 32.97 43.88 -17.46
C LYS A 13 33.93 44.90 -16.84
N LYS A 14 34.76 45.55 -17.67
CA LYS A 14 35.72 46.59 -17.22
C LYS A 14 35.05 47.88 -16.79
N GLU A 15 33.97 48.27 -17.49
CA GLU A 15 33.28 49.53 -17.28
C GLU A 15 32.20 49.46 -16.18
N TYR A 16 31.50 48.32 -16.10
CA TYR A 16 30.36 48.11 -15.18
C TYR A 16 30.59 47.01 -14.15
N GLY A 17 31.74 46.32 -14.17
CA GLY A 17 32.06 45.27 -13.22
C GLY A 17 32.22 45.83 -11.81
N VAL A 18 31.42 45.32 -10.90
CA VAL A 18 31.56 45.60 -9.47
C VAL A 18 32.16 44.38 -8.74
N GLU A 19 32.89 44.63 -7.67
CA GLU A 19 33.40 43.58 -6.83
C GLU A 19 32.25 42.75 -6.23
N ARG A 20 32.52 41.47 -6.04
CA ARG A 20 31.54 40.54 -5.46
C ARG A 20 31.19 41.00 -4.05
N ARG A 21 29.92 41.23 -3.79
CA ARG A 21 29.38 41.64 -2.49
C ARG A 21 29.19 40.46 -1.51
N THR A 22 29.18 39.22 -2.03
CA THR A 22 29.02 38.01 -1.22
C THR A 22 30.39 37.41 -0.96
N VAL A 23 30.68 37.09 0.29
CA VAL A 23 31.86 36.34 0.71
C VAL A 23 31.59 34.86 0.50
N ILE A 24 32.56 34.12 -0.07
CA ILE A 24 32.54 32.67 -0.11
C ILE A 24 33.32 32.23 1.13
N GLU A 25 32.59 31.65 2.09
CA GLU A 25 33.21 31.00 3.25
C GLU A 25 33.23 29.51 2.97
N ASP A 26 34.38 28.87 3.19
CA ASP A 26 34.48 27.43 3.22
C ASP A 26 33.89 26.97 4.56
N GLY A 27 32.55 26.80 4.58
CA GLY A 27 31.87 26.19 5.71
C GLY A 27 32.20 24.71 5.78
N GLU A 28 32.40 24.18 6.98
CA GLU A 28 32.42 22.73 7.18
C GLU A 28 31.16 22.13 6.60
N ALA A 29 31.31 21.07 5.79
CA ALA A 29 30.17 20.39 5.19
C ALA A 29 29.23 19.95 6.34
N ALA A 30 28.00 20.47 6.34
CA ALA A 30 27.01 20.05 7.32
C ALA A 30 26.83 18.55 7.20
N VAL A 31 27.30 17.81 8.19
CA VAL A 31 27.04 16.39 8.29
C VAL A 31 25.56 16.24 8.66
N PHE A 32 24.75 15.93 7.66
CA PHE A 32 23.36 15.62 7.88
C PHE A 32 23.30 14.23 8.52
N GLU A 33 23.27 14.15 9.83
CA GLU A 33 22.91 12.91 10.52
C GLU A 33 21.41 12.69 10.30
N GLU A 34 21.07 11.77 9.40
CA GLU A 34 19.70 11.26 9.32
C GLU A 34 19.34 10.65 10.68
N LYS A 35 18.47 11.32 11.42
CA LYS A 35 17.90 10.76 12.64
C LYS A 35 17.14 9.49 12.23
N LYS A 36 17.77 8.33 12.45
CA LYS A 36 17.07 7.04 12.27
C LYS A 36 15.89 7.02 13.23
N ILE A 37 14.69 6.98 12.65
CA ILE A 37 13.46 6.79 13.41
C ILE A 37 13.52 5.38 14.00
N PRO A 38 13.43 5.19 15.32
CA PRO A 38 13.42 3.86 15.90
C PRO A 38 12.23 3.08 15.36
N GLU A 39 12.48 1.86 14.91
CA GLU A 39 11.43 0.97 14.43
C GLU A 39 10.57 0.51 15.61
N MET A 40 9.27 0.67 15.49
CA MET A 40 8.29 0.25 16.48
C MET A 40 7.02 -0.24 15.80
N GLU A 41 6.41 -1.26 16.38
CA GLU A 41 5.10 -1.71 15.97
C GLU A 41 4.02 -0.77 16.51
N VAL A 42 3.10 -0.37 15.65
CA VAL A 42 1.97 0.51 15.97
C VAL A 42 0.68 -0.07 15.40
N MET A 43 -0.45 0.31 15.97
CA MET A 43 -1.74 -0.05 15.43
C MET A 43 -2.24 1.07 14.51
N PHE A 44 -2.35 0.77 13.22
CA PHE A 44 -3.09 1.61 12.27
C PHE A 44 -4.58 1.42 12.50
N ILE A 45 -5.30 2.52 12.71
CA ILE A 45 -6.75 2.52 12.86
C ILE A 45 -7.36 3.57 11.94
N MET A 46 -8.49 3.20 11.32
CA MET A 46 -9.28 4.13 10.51
C MET A 46 -10.76 3.92 10.79
N ASP A 47 -11.48 4.99 11.04
CA ASP A 47 -12.91 4.96 11.29
C ASP A 47 -13.74 4.83 9.99
N ARG A 48 -15.06 4.82 10.12
CA ARG A 48 -16.00 4.69 8.99
C ARG A 48 -16.07 5.97 8.13
N PHE A 49 -15.56 7.08 8.65
CA PHE A 49 -15.55 8.38 7.96
C PHE A 49 -14.24 8.67 7.25
N GLY A 50 -13.26 7.73 7.33
CA GLY A 50 -11.97 7.88 6.69
C GLY A 50 -10.92 8.66 7.49
N TYR A 51 -11.12 8.87 8.79
CA TYR A 51 -10.11 9.45 9.67
C TYR A 51 -9.12 8.37 10.10
N ALA A 52 -7.89 8.51 9.68
CA ALA A 52 -6.82 7.56 9.94
C ALA A 52 -5.81 8.11 10.96
N ARG A 53 -5.30 7.24 11.82
CA ARG A 53 -4.26 7.52 12.81
C ARG A 53 -3.52 6.26 13.21
N THR A 54 -2.43 6.45 13.93
CA THR A 54 -1.73 5.35 14.61
C THR A 54 -1.78 5.53 16.11
N ILE A 55 -1.90 4.43 16.83
CA ILE A 55 -1.82 4.37 18.28
C ILE A 55 -0.77 3.37 18.73
N ASP A 56 -0.26 3.55 19.93
CA ASP A 56 0.66 2.62 20.57
C ASP A 56 0.00 1.26 20.85
N MET A 57 0.76 0.16 20.72
CA MET A 57 0.27 -1.20 20.96
C MET A 57 -0.24 -1.40 22.39
N ALA A 58 0.41 -0.80 23.40
CA ALA A 58 -0.07 -0.87 24.78
C ALA A 58 -1.39 -0.10 25.00
N ALA A 59 -1.61 0.99 24.24
CA ALA A 59 -2.87 1.71 24.24
C ALA A 59 -3.98 0.91 23.55
N PHE A 60 -3.65 0.21 22.45
CA PHE A 60 -4.55 -0.71 21.76
C PHE A 60 -5.02 -1.83 22.69
N GLU A 61 -4.09 -2.56 23.34
CA GLU A 61 -4.44 -3.70 24.20
C GLU A 61 -5.38 -3.29 25.35
N ARG A 62 -5.20 -2.11 25.92
CA ARG A 62 -6.08 -1.58 26.98
C ARG A 62 -7.48 -1.17 26.52
N ASN A 63 -7.66 -0.90 25.22
CA ASN A 63 -8.92 -0.39 24.65
C ASN A 63 -9.42 -1.23 23.48
N LYS A 64 -9.04 -2.48 23.41
CA LYS A 64 -9.23 -3.37 22.24
C LYS A 64 -10.68 -3.40 21.74
N ASP A 65 -11.63 -3.62 22.62
CA ASP A 65 -13.06 -3.70 22.25
C ASP A 65 -13.58 -2.38 21.69
N ALA A 66 -13.21 -1.25 22.31
CA ALA A 66 -13.60 0.07 21.82
C ALA A 66 -12.96 0.39 20.46
N VAL A 67 -11.68 0.01 20.25
CA VAL A 67 -11.00 0.21 18.97
C VAL A 67 -11.71 -0.54 17.85
N PHE A 68 -12.08 -1.81 18.04
CA PHE A 68 -12.80 -2.58 17.03
C PHE A 68 -14.23 -2.10 16.77
N ASN A 69 -14.90 -1.60 17.80
CA ASN A 69 -16.27 -1.07 17.67
C ASN A 69 -16.33 0.27 16.94
N GLU A 70 -15.35 1.15 17.17
CA GLU A 70 -15.34 2.50 16.61
C GLU A 70 -14.69 2.61 15.23
N ASN A 71 -13.77 1.67 14.88
CA ASN A 71 -13.00 1.75 13.67
C ASN A 71 -13.35 0.62 12.69
N LYS A 72 -13.36 0.97 11.40
CA LYS A 72 -13.60 0.00 10.31
C LYS A 72 -12.36 -0.84 10.01
N TYR A 73 -11.18 -0.23 10.12
CA TYR A 73 -9.90 -0.89 9.85
C TYR A 73 -9.00 -0.76 11.07
N VAL A 74 -8.46 -1.91 11.50
CA VAL A 74 -7.56 -2.04 12.66
C VAL A 74 -6.47 -3.02 12.25
N ILE A 75 -5.26 -2.52 11.99
CA ILE A 75 -4.19 -3.29 11.36
C ILE A 75 -2.86 -3.03 12.06
N PRO A 76 -2.18 -4.06 12.59
CA PRO A 76 -0.82 -3.91 13.13
C PRO A 76 0.18 -3.69 11.99
N VAL A 77 1.05 -2.69 12.16
CA VAL A 77 2.04 -2.29 11.17
C VAL A 77 3.30 -1.74 11.82
N MET A 78 4.41 -1.77 11.12
CA MET A 78 5.62 -1.04 11.52
C MET A 78 5.50 0.46 11.19
N ASN A 79 5.99 1.32 12.05
CA ASN A 79 5.97 2.78 11.82
C ASN A 79 6.77 3.22 10.57
N THR A 80 7.67 2.37 10.09
CA THR A 80 8.47 2.58 8.87
C THR A 80 7.80 2.05 7.60
N ASP A 81 6.71 1.29 7.72
CA ASP A 81 6.00 0.64 6.63
C ASP A 81 5.01 1.59 5.91
N LYS A 82 4.30 1.03 4.96
CA LYS A 82 3.27 1.69 4.16
C LYS A 82 1.97 0.90 4.21
N ILE A 83 0.86 1.60 4.08
CA ILE A 83 -0.46 1.01 3.83
C ILE A 83 -0.80 1.16 2.36
N CYS A 84 -1.30 0.09 1.77
CA CYS A 84 -1.86 0.07 0.42
C CYS A 84 -3.38 0.08 0.51
N ILE A 85 -4.00 1.03 -0.18
CA ILE A 85 -5.44 1.27 -0.21
C ILE A 85 -5.89 1.03 -1.64
N PHE A 86 -6.76 0.05 -1.83
CA PHE A 86 -7.33 -0.31 -3.13
C PHE A 86 -8.75 0.21 -3.22
N THR A 87 -9.09 0.80 -4.37
CA THR A 87 -10.35 1.50 -4.59
C THR A 87 -11.23 0.82 -5.64
N ASP A 88 -12.51 1.16 -5.65
CA ASP A 88 -13.50 0.65 -6.60
C ASP A 88 -13.23 1.08 -8.04
N THR A 89 -12.44 2.14 -8.25
CA THR A 89 -11.98 2.60 -9.57
C THR A 89 -10.86 1.75 -10.16
N GLY A 90 -10.31 0.80 -9.37
CA GLY A 90 -9.20 -0.05 -9.79
C GLY A 90 -7.83 0.56 -9.58
N ASP A 91 -7.72 1.58 -8.74
CA ASP A 91 -6.47 2.20 -8.33
C ASP A 91 -5.99 1.71 -6.97
N MET A 92 -4.69 1.79 -6.75
CA MET A 92 -4.05 1.57 -5.45
C MET A 92 -3.30 2.84 -5.04
N HIS A 93 -3.57 3.34 -3.85
CA HIS A 93 -2.86 4.44 -3.23
C HIS A 93 -1.96 3.95 -2.11
N GLN A 94 -0.76 4.48 -2.00
CA GLN A 94 0.18 4.17 -0.93
C GLN A 94 0.27 5.32 0.06
N LEU A 95 0.12 5.00 1.34
CA LEU A 95 0.26 5.89 2.47
C LEU A 95 1.42 5.41 3.36
N LYS A 96 2.36 6.28 3.67
CA LYS A 96 3.43 5.96 4.61
C LYS A 96 2.93 6.11 6.05
N ILE A 97 3.17 5.12 6.88
CA ILE A 97 2.75 5.14 8.30
C ILE A 97 3.34 6.34 9.04
N LYS A 98 4.57 6.74 8.75
CA LYS A 98 5.23 7.90 9.35
C LYS A 98 4.54 9.24 9.07
N ASP A 99 3.72 9.33 8.01
CA ASP A 99 2.99 10.54 7.64
C ASP A 99 1.65 10.64 8.40
N LEU A 100 1.26 9.57 9.11
CA LEU A 100 0.08 9.53 9.97
C LEU A 100 0.36 10.16 11.35
N PRO A 101 -0.64 10.81 11.95
CA PRO A 101 -0.50 11.28 13.31
C PRO A 101 -0.44 10.09 14.29
N PHE A 102 0.60 10.10 15.14
CA PHE A 102 0.69 9.19 16.27
C PHE A 102 -0.04 9.84 17.46
N THR A 103 -1.17 9.28 17.86
CA THR A 103 -2.11 9.94 18.77
C THR A 103 -2.53 9.05 19.93
N LYS A 104 -3.22 9.64 20.91
CA LYS A 104 -3.92 8.88 21.95
C LYS A 104 -5.20 8.27 21.38
N PHE A 105 -5.71 7.24 22.04
CA PHE A 105 -6.91 6.52 21.61
C PHE A 105 -8.12 7.42 21.31
N ARG A 106 -8.35 8.47 22.12
CA ARG A 106 -9.52 9.36 22.00
C ARG A 106 -9.35 10.52 21.01
N ASP A 107 -8.16 10.70 20.47
CA ASP A 107 -7.91 11.81 19.55
C ASP A 107 -8.52 11.49 18.19
N LYS A 108 -8.92 12.53 17.46
CA LYS A 108 -9.32 12.38 16.05
C LYS A 108 -8.08 12.19 15.19
N GLY A 109 -8.21 11.30 14.20
CA GLY A 109 -7.19 11.14 13.16
C GLY A 109 -7.22 12.25 12.11
N THR A 110 -6.48 12.07 11.07
CA THR A 110 -6.47 12.94 9.88
C THR A 110 -7.26 12.25 8.75
N PRO A 111 -8.08 12.98 7.98
CA PRO A 111 -8.75 12.44 6.82
C PRO A 111 -7.72 11.84 5.85
N ILE A 112 -8.01 10.64 5.34
CA ILE A 112 -7.09 9.92 4.47
C ILE A 112 -6.84 10.65 3.14
N ASP A 113 -7.82 11.43 2.67
CA ASP A 113 -7.72 12.30 1.50
C ASP A 113 -6.56 13.33 1.61
N ASN A 114 -6.23 13.75 2.83
CA ASN A 114 -5.14 14.70 3.07
C ASN A 114 -3.75 14.03 3.14
N LEU A 115 -3.70 12.71 3.20
CA LEU A 115 -2.48 11.94 3.45
C LEU A 115 -1.96 11.22 2.20
N CYS A 116 -2.85 10.91 1.27
CA CYS A 116 -2.52 10.27 0.00
C CYS A 116 -3.39 10.83 -1.14
N ASN A 117 -3.23 10.29 -2.35
CA ASN A 117 -3.98 10.76 -3.53
C ASN A 117 -5.40 10.17 -3.62
N TYR A 118 -5.90 9.54 -2.58
CA TYR A 118 -7.28 9.06 -2.49
C TYR A 118 -8.25 10.24 -2.46
N ASP A 119 -9.36 10.14 -3.18
CA ASP A 119 -10.42 11.15 -3.24
C ASP A 119 -11.76 10.51 -2.87
N SER A 120 -12.19 10.71 -1.64
CA SER A 120 -13.45 10.13 -1.11
C SER A 120 -14.72 10.57 -1.84
N SER A 121 -14.64 11.63 -2.66
CA SER A 121 -15.75 12.09 -3.49
C SER A 121 -15.92 11.26 -4.77
N LYS A 122 -14.89 10.53 -5.20
CA LYS A 122 -14.85 9.77 -6.47
C LYS A 122 -14.65 8.28 -6.29
N GLU A 123 -14.06 7.87 -5.18
CA GLU A 123 -13.57 6.52 -4.96
C GLU A 123 -14.10 5.94 -3.66
N ILE A 124 -14.28 4.63 -3.64
CA ILE A 124 -14.65 3.87 -2.45
C ILE A 124 -13.54 2.88 -2.14
N ILE A 125 -13.12 2.83 -0.88
CA ILE A 125 -12.11 1.87 -0.43
C ILE A 125 -12.71 0.46 -0.39
N VAL A 126 -12.12 -0.43 -1.19
CA VAL A 126 -12.52 -1.85 -1.28
C VAL A 126 -11.64 -2.72 -0.38
N TYR A 127 -10.33 -2.46 -0.33
CA TYR A 127 -9.39 -3.26 0.45
C TYR A 127 -8.24 -2.42 0.97
N ILE A 128 -7.78 -2.72 2.19
CA ILE A 128 -6.59 -2.10 2.82
C ILE A 128 -5.68 -3.20 3.35
N THR A 129 -4.39 -3.06 3.09
CA THR A 129 -3.37 -3.99 3.59
C THR A 129 -2.02 -3.29 3.80
N PRO A 130 -1.21 -3.72 4.77
CA PRO A 130 0.18 -3.32 4.85
C PRO A 130 0.96 -3.75 3.61
N PHE A 131 1.90 -2.92 3.18
CA PHE A 131 2.74 -3.21 2.02
C PHE A 131 3.54 -4.50 2.18
N GLU A 132 4.03 -4.78 3.38
CA GLU A 132 4.78 -6.00 3.70
C GLU A 132 3.95 -7.28 3.52
N ARG A 133 2.62 -7.21 3.70
CA ARG A 133 1.73 -8.35 3.47
C ARG A 133 1.48 -8.66 2.00
N LEU A 134 1.87 -7.78 1.09
CA LEU A 134 1.80 -8.03 -0.36
C LEU A 134 2.93 -8.95 -0.86
N LYS A 135 3.62 -9.68 0.00
CA LYS A 135 4.66 -10.64 -0.39
C LYS A 135 4.06 -12.04 -0.45
N ASN A 136 4.40 -12.78 -1.52
CA ASN A 136 4.06 -14.19 -1.67
C ASN A 136 2.56 -14.53 -1.56
N GLN A 137 1.69 -13.63 -2.03
CA GLN A 137 0.24 -13.83 -2.03
C GLN A 137 -0.33 -13.64 -3.42
N LYS A 138 -1.52 -14.20 -3.65
CA LYS A 138 -2.32 -13.89 -4.83
C LYS A 138 -3.52 -13.06 -4.38
N MET A 139 -3.86 -12.06 -5.17
CA MET A 139 -4.99 -11.18 -4.90
C MET A 139 -6.12 -11.49 -5.87
N LEU A 140 -7.27 -11.88 -5.33
CA LEU A 140 -8.49 -12.06 -6.09
C LEU A 140 -9.20 -10.72 -6.25
N PHE A 141 -9.47 -10.34 -7.49
CA PHE A 141 -10.25 -9.18 -7.87
C PHE A 141 -11.63 -9.62 -8.35
N VAL A 142 -12.67 -8.97 -7.85
CA VAL A 142 -14.05 -9.23 -8.23
C VAL A 142 -14.70 -7.92 -8.64
N THR A 143 -15.27 -7.87 -9.86
CA THR A 143 -15.94 -6.67 -10.36
C THR A 143 -17.45 -6.80 -10.28
N ARG A 144 -18.15 -5.67 -10.38
CA ARG A 144 -19.62 -5.57 -10.35
C ARG A 144 -20.27 -6.35 -11.48
N GLN A 145 -19.63 -6.40 -12.67
CA GLN A 145 -20.12 -7.16 -13.82
C GLN A 145 -19.77 -8.66 -13.72
N GLY A 146 -19.25 -9.14 -12.58
CA GLY A 146 -18.94 -10.56 -12.35
C GLY A 146 -17.63 -11.02 -12.95
N MET A 147 -16.77 -10.11 -13.41
CA MET A 147 -15.43 -10.47 -13.87
C MET A 147 -14.54 -10.75 -12.69
N MET A 148 -13.73 -11.81 -12.80
CA MET A 148 -12.78 -12.22 -11.76
C MET A 148 -11.40 -12.47 -12.35
N LYS A 149 -10.38 -12.14 -11.60
CA LYS A 149 -8.98 -12.49 -11.91
C LYS A 149 -8.16 -12.65 -10.65
N LEU A 150 -7.15 -13.48 -10.72
CA LEU A 150 -6.06 -13.53 -9.74
C LEU A 150 -4.88 -12.72 -10.27
N VAL A 151 -4.24 -11.97 -9.40
CA VAL A 151 -3.03 -11.19 -9.70
C VAL A 151 -2.00 -11.51 -8.64
N ASP A 152 -0.75 -11.66 -9.03
CA ASP A 152 0.35 -11.80 -8.10
C ASP A 152 0.52 -10.49 -7.31
N SER A 153 0.52 -10.57 -5.98
CA SER A 153 0.61 -9.40 -5.12
C SER A 153 1.96 -8.67 -5.25
N GLU A 154 3.01 -9.35 -5.71
CA GLU A 154 4.30 -8.71 -5.97
C GLU A 154 4.23 -7.64 -7.06
N GLU A 155 3.28 -7.73 -7.99
CA GLU A 155 3.08 -6.68 -8.99
C GLU A 155 2.65 -5.33 -8.38
N PHE A 156 2.18 -5.30 -7.15
CA PHE A 156 1.81 -4.08 -6.42
C PHE A 156 2.96 -3.51 -5.58
N GLN A 157 4.08 -4.21 -5.47
CA GLN A 157 5.27 -3.74 -4.77
C GLN A 157 6.04 -2.70 -5.61
N VAL A 158 5.48 -1.52 -5.72
CA VAL A 158 6.00 -0.43 -6.52
C VAL A 158 6.32 0.81 -5.67
N ALA A 159 7.21 1.67 -6.15
CA ALA A 159 7.59 2.89 -5.44
C ALA A 159 6.57 4.03 -5.63
N LYS A 160 5.71 3.96 -6.65
CA LYS A 160 4.75 5.02 -6.98
C LYS A 160 3.65 5.14 -5.92
N ARG A 161 3.26 6.37 -5.61
CA ARG A 161 2.18 6.64 -4.63
C ARG A 161 0.80 6.19 -5.10
N THR A 162 0.55 6.23 -6.40
CA THR A 162 -0.72 5.80 -7.03
C THR A 162 -0.40 4.95 -8.25
N VAL A 163 -1.06 3.80 -8.36
CA VAL A 163 -0.88 2.83 -9.44
C VAL A 163 -2.23 2.22 -9.79
N ALA A 164 -2.52 2.13 -11.09
CA ALA A 164 -3.64 1.31 -11.55
C ALA A 164 -3.36 -0.16 -11.24
N CYS A 165 -4.24 -0.79 -10.47
CA CYS A 165 -4.12 -2.19 -10.07
C CYS A 165 -4.97 -3.14 -10.95
N THR A 166 -5.93 -2.60 -11.67
CA THR A 166 -6.70 -3.34 -12.66
C THR A 166 -7.29 -2.38 -13.70
N LYS A 167 -7.38 -2.84 -14.94
CA LYS A 167 -8.14 -2.14 -15.97
C LYS A 167 -9.59 -2.64 -15.92
N LEU A 168 -10.51 -1.76 -15.62
CA LEU A 168 -11.94 -2.04 -15.62
C LEU A 168 -12.53 -1.78 -17.01
N ALA A 169 -13.65 -2.46 -17.32
CA ALA A 169 -14.48 -2.13 -18.47
C ALA A 169 -15.26 -0.85 -18.21
N ASP A 170 -15.86 -0.28 -19.26
CA ASP A 170 -16.72 0.89 -19.12
C ASP A 170 -17.89 0.58 -18.17
N ASP A 171 -18.17 1.50 -17.25
CA ASP A 171 -19.21 1.38 -16.22
C ASP A 171 -19.04 0.21 -15.23
N ASP A 172 -17.89 -0.49 -15.22
CA ASP A 172 -17.60 -1.51 -14.23
C ASP A 172 -16.84 -0.93 -13.02
N LYS A 173 -17.01 -1.58 -11.87
CA LYS A 173 -16.37 -1.20 -10.61
C LYS A 173 -15.85 -2.43 -9.88
N LEU A 174 -14.76 -2.27 -9.16
CA LEU A 174 -14.28 -3.28 -8.25
C LEU A 174 -15.18 -3.31 -7.01
N ILE A 175 -15.79 -4.46 -6.72
CA ILE A 175 -16.67 -4.64 -5.56
C ILE A 175 -16.05 -5.44 -4.43
N GLY A 176 -15.01 -6.21 -4.73
CA GLY A 176 -14.30 -7.04 -3.75
C GLY A 176 -12.86 -7.31 -4.17
N MET A 177 -12.00 -7.35 -3.17
CA MET A 177 -10.63 -7.75 -3.30
C MET A 177 -10.23 -8.58 -2.08
N TYR A 178 -9.62 -9.72 -2.31
CA TYR A 178 -9.31 -10.68 -1.26
C TYR A 178 -7.89 -11.19 -1.44
N SER A 179 -7.16 -11.28 -0.33
CA SER A 179 -5.89 -11.98 -0.29
C SER A 179 -6.17 -13.48 -0.22
N THR A 180 -5.56 -14.22 -1.12
CA THR A 180 -5.59 -15.67 -1.09
C THR A 180 -4.24 -16.15 -0.58
N ASP A 181 -4.19 -16.60 0.66
CA ASP A 181 -3.02 -17.31 1.17
C ASP A 181 -2.91 -18.62 0.39
N ALA A 182 -1.95 -18.69 -0.50
CA ALA A 182 -1.54 -19.98 -1.06
C ALA A 182 -0.78 -20.73 0.06
N ARG A 183 -1.50 -21.18 1.09
CA ARG A 183 -0.95 -22.17 2.03
C ARG A 183 -0.87 -23.46 1.26
N VAL A 184 0.31 -23.77 0.80
CA VAL A 184 0.65 -25.11 0.36
C VAL A 184 0.76 -25.95 1.62
N GLU A 185 -0.25 -26.75 1.92
CA GLU A 185 -0.15 -27.74 2.96
C GLU A 185 0.65 -28.91 2.40
N ILE A 186 1.89 -29.06 2.87
CA ILE A 186 2.74 -30.18 2.52
C ILE A 186 2.39 -31.32 3.46
N TYR A 187 1.74 -32.34 2.94
CA TYR A 187 1.52 -33.61 3.67
C TYR A 187 2.64 -34.59 3.33
N SER A 188 3.48 -34.89 4.31
CA SER A 188 4.46 -35.96 4.19
C SER A 188 3.81 -37.28 4.56
N LYS A 189 3.70 -38.23 3.61
CA LYS A 189 3.31 -39.59 3.90
C LYS A 189 4.54 -40.36 4.38
N PHE A 190 4.53 -40.73 5.65
CA PHE A 190 5.54 -41.60 6.22
C PHE A 190 5.18 -43.07 5.98
N SER A 191 6.16 -43.90 5.57
CA SER A 191 6.01 -45.34 5.62
C SER A 191 6.20 -45.86 7.04
N LEU A 192 5.74 -47.06 7.30
CA LEU A 192 5.93 -47.76 8.61
C LEU A 192 7.42 -47.89 8.99
N ASP A 193 8.33 -47.77 8.04
CA ASP A 193 9.79 -47.84 8.24
C ASP A 193 10.44 -46.46 8.43
N GLY A 194 9.63 -45.38 8.54
CA GLY A 194 10.13 -44.03 8.82
C GLY A 194 10.74 -43.30 7.61
N GLU A 195 10.67 -43.84 6.42
CA GLU A 195 11.12 -43.17 5.20
C GLU A 195 10.00 -42.31 4.61
N ILE A 196 10.36 -41.08 4.14
CA ILE A 196 9.45 -40.17 3.44
C ILE A 196 9.24 -40.74 2.03
N LYS A 197 8.06 -41.26 1.73
CA LYS A 197 7.77 -41.89 0.43
C LYS A 197 7.33 -40.89 -0.64
N GLU A 198 6.61 -39.85 -0.30
CA GLU A 198 6.16 -38.81 -1.23
C GLU A 198 5.80 -37.52 -0.47
N GLU A 199 6.22 -36.39 -0.98
CA GLU A 199 5.69 -35.06 -0.60
C GLU A 199 4.54 -34.75 -1.55
N GLU A 200 3.31 -34.84 -1.06
CA GLU A 200 2.13 -34.42 -1.82
C GLU A 200 1.87 -32.95 -1.52
N VAL A 201 2.15 -32.09 -2.48
CA VAL A 201 1.78 -30.69 -2.42
C VAL A 201 0.28 -30.59 -2.69
N VAL A 202 -0.51 -30.48 -1.64
CA VAL A 202 -1.95 -30.21 -1.79
C VAL A 202 -2.15 -28.70 -1.93
N GLU A 203 -2.44 -28.25 -3.16
CA GLU A 203 -2.95 -26.88 -3.35
C GLU A 203 -4.20 -26.70 -2.48
N SER A 204 -4.25 -25.60 -1.72
CA SER A 204 -5.38 -25.33 -0.83
C SER A 204 -6.70 -25.36 -1.63
N ASN A 205 -7.64 -26.20 -1.24
CA ASN A 205 -8.98 -26.31 -1.83
C ASN A 205 -9.84 -25.10 -1.47
N GLN A 206 -9.39 -23.88 -1.80
CA GLN A 206 -10.17 -22.68 -1.60
C GLN A 206 -11.27 -22.60 -2.66
N ASN A 207 -12.48 -22.34 -2.21
CA ASN A 207 -13.64 -22.16 -3.08
C ASN A 207 -14.12 -20.71 -3.01
N VAL A 208 -14.54 -20.20 -4.16
CA VAL A 208 -15.24 -18.92 -4.26
C VAL A 208 -16.73 -19.18 -4.30
N ILE A 209 -17.48 -18.48 -3.46
CA ILE A 209 -18.94 -18.49 -3.46
C ILE A 209 -19.39 -17.10 -3.84
N VAL A 210 -20.16 -17.00 -4.92
CA VAL A 210 -20.76 -15.78 -5.42
C VAL A 210 -22.26 -15.85 -5.24
N GLN A 211 -22.84 -14.80 -4.72
CA GLN A 211 -24.27 -14.60 -4.69
C GLN A 211 -24.64 -13.43 -5.61
N THR A 212 -25.56 -13.67 -6.54
CA THR A 212 -26.10 -12.60 -7.39
C THR A 212 -27.20 -11.82 -6.65
N GLU A 213 -27.52 -10.62 -7.14
CA GLU A 213 -28.64 -9.81 -6.61
C GLU A 213 -29.99 -10.56 -6.64
N ASN A 214 -30.16 -11.47 -7.62
CA ASN A 214 -31.34 -12.32 -7.73
C ASN A 214 -31.32 -13.55 -6.81
N GLY A 215 -30.35 -13.64 -5.90
CA GLY A 215 -30.27 -14.72 -4.91
C GLY A 215 -29.73 -16.05 -5.45
N VAL A 216 -29.17 -16.07 -6.65
CA VAL A 216 -28.52 -17.27 -7.21
C VAL A 216 -27.11 -17.41 -6.62
N PHE A 217 -26.79 -18.61 -6.15
CA PHE A 217 -25.47 -18.95 -5.63
C PHE A 217 -24.67 -19.77 -6.65
N LEU A 218 -23.42 -19.40 -6.83
CA LEU A 218 -22.44 -20.15 -7.62
C LEU A 218 -21.23 -20.46 -6.75
N LYS A 219 -20.81 -21.71 -6.71
CA LYS A 219 -19.58 -22.17 -6.02
C LYS A 219 -18.66 -22.83 -7.02
N PHE A 220 -17.39 -22.42 -7.03
CA PHE A 220 -16.35 -23.00 -7.86
C PHE A 220 -14.97 -22.89 -7.16
N PRO A 221 -14.00 -23.72 -7.52
CA PRO A 221 -12.68 -23.67 -6.93
C PRO A 221 -11.92 -22.41 -7.38
N LEU A 222 -11.07 -21.89 -6.49
CA LEU A 222 -10.24 -20.71 -6.79
C LEU A 222 -9.31 -20.94 -8.00
N THR A 223 -8.93 -22.20 -8.24
CA THR A 223 -8.08 -22.63 -9.36
C THR A 223 -8.69 -22.38 -10.73
N ASP A 224 -10.01 -22.27 -10.82
CA ASP A 224 -10.72 -21.97 -12.08
C ASP A 224 -10.58 -20.50 -12.49
N ILE A 225 -10.12 -19.64 -11.58
CA ILE A 225 -9.95 -18.20 -11.87
C ILE A 225 -8.59 -17.97 -12.53
N PRO A 226 -8.57 -17.32 -13.71
CA PRO A 226 -7.33 -17.13 -14.44
C PRO A 226 -6.38 -16.16 -13.73
N MET A 227 -5.09 -16.52 -13.67
CA MET A 227 -4.01 -15.60 -13.31
C MET A 227 -3.83 -14.58 -14.43
N LYS A 228 -3.84 -13.30 -14.10
CA LYS A 228 -3.59 -12.22 -15.07
C LYS A 228 -2.67 -11.18 -14.43
N LYS A 229 -1.96 -10.42 -15.26
CA LYS A 229 -1.24 -9.22 -14.81
C LYS A 229 -2.21 -8.13 -14.36
N LYS A 230 -1.69 -7.23 -13.54
CA LYS A 230 -2.45 -6.05 -13.09
C LYS A 230 -2.89 -5.16 -14.24
#